data_992da993ca9e06e4164d02ecd03bac01
#
_entry.id   992da993ca9e06e4164d02ecd03bac01
#
_cell.length_a   1.000
_cell.length_b   1.000
_cell.length_c   1.000
_cell.angle_alpha   90.00
_cell.angle_beta   90.00
_cell.angle_gamma   90.00
#
_symmetry.space_group_name_H-M   'P 1'
#
loop_
_entity.id
_entity.type
_entity.pdbx_description
1 polymer ?
#
loop_
_entity_poly.entity_id
_entity_poly.type
_entity_poly.pdbx_seq_one_letter_code
_entity_poly.pdbx_strand_id
1 'polypeptide(L)'
;MRKLVSTLILVSIFVISCNRSDTASQIPDGKYIEWRGGNEMADAMVLKAMFYYMNIEREMAYTYYKGSLEFDSTLFGSHVMLAWMSPAGEIRKMHQDKARELVKDNNENSKLLVSFFDIDLPAGEESRAKRHEIWSKMYEIEPDGRFIHFYYALTKPTPEERISELEVLLEKQKNDKHFLGYGHIINRLGYLNYGLGKTAKAKNYFDEYIAVYSDGYNPYDSMGDYYFWEKDYDLSSSFYKKSLERYPGNVTSINKVKEISELKAE
;
A
#
# COMPACT_ATOMS: atom_id res chain seq x y z
N MET A 1 40.60 -61.35 -21.22
CA MET A 1 40.38 -60.78 -19.88
C MET A 1 40.26 -59.25 -20.02
N ARG A 2 39.04 -58.70 -20.07
CA ARG A 2 38.75 -57.24 -20.13
C ARG A 2 38.46 -56.80 -18.73
N LYS A 3 39.27 -55.91 -18.18
CA LYS A 3 39.02 -55.23 -16.88
C LYS A 3 38.01 -54.13 -17.08
N LEU A 4 36.83 -54.26 -16.44
CA LEU A 4 35.89 -53.17 -16.27
C LEU A 4 36.46 -52.23 -15.21
N VAL A 5 36.66 -50.99 -15.57
CA VAL A 5 36.97 -49.89 -14.65
C VAL A 5 35.63 -49.22 -14.37
N SER A 6 35.11 -49.43 -13.17
CA SER A 6 33.91 -48.73 -12.68
C SER A 6 34.32 -47.33 -12.20
N THR A 7 33.91 -46.31 -12.96
CA THR A 7 34.07 -44.92 -12.54
C THR A 7 32.91 -44.56 -11.63
N LEU A 8 33.20 -44.41 -10.34
CA LEU A 8 32.26 -43.85 -9.36
C LEU A 8 32.14 -42.34 -9.59
N ILE A 9 31.03 -41.88 -10.11
CA ILE A 9 30.70 -40.44 -10.15
C ILE A 9 30.14 -40.04 -8.78
N LEU A 10 30.97 -39.36 -8.00
CA LEU A 10 30.52 -38.68 -6.77
C LEU A 10 29.71 -37.45 -7.16
N VAL A 11 28.39 -37.56 -7.04
CA VAL A 11 27.51 -36.39 -7.14
C VAL A 11 27.58 -35.65 -5.82
N SER A 12 28.37 -34.58 -5.79
CA SER A 12 28.38 -33.63 -4.67
C SER A 12 27.10 -32.84 -4.69
N ILE A 13 26.15 -33.21 -3.83
CA ILE A 13 24.98 -32.40 -3.56
C ILE A 13 25.47 -31.18 -2.78
N PHE A 14 25.66 -30.06 -3.47
CA PHE A 14 25.76 -28.76 -2.83
C PHE A 14 24.41 -28.42 -2.21
N VAL A 15 24.27 -28.71 -0.93
CA VAL A 15 23.20 -28.11 -0.12
C VAL A 15 23.58 -26.62 0.00
N ILE A 16 22.99 -25.81 -0.88
CA ILE A 16 22.97 -24.35 -0.69
C ILE A 16 22.11 -24.13 0.55
N SER A 17 22.78 -24.07 1.70
CA SER A 17 22.19 -23.49 2.90
C SER A 17 21.92 -22.02 2.57
N CYS A 18 20.72 -21.72 2.13
CA CYS A 18 20.20 -20.36 2.23
C CYS A 18 20.24 -20.01 3.72
N ASN A 19 21.30 -19.31 4.14
CA ASN A 19 21.25 -18.50 5.33
C ASN A 19 20.10 -17.49 5.11
N ARG A 20 18.88 -17.91 5.45
CA ARG A 20 17.82 -16.96 5.80
C ARG A 20 18.39 -16.17 6.97
N SER A 21 18.90 -14.99 6.68
CA SER A 21 18.97 -13.96 7.69
C SER A 21 17.56 -13.86 8.26
N ASP A 22 17.40 -14.31 9.47
CA ASP A 22 16.19 -14.10 10.28
C ASP A 22 15.97 -12.60 10.47
N THR A 23 15.45 -11.96 9.45
CA THR A 23 14.66 -10.76 9.58
C THR A 23 13.20 -11.15 9.82
N ALA A 24 12.95 -12.15 10.65
CA ALA A 24 11.79 -12.15 11.47
C ALA A 24 11.97 -10.93 12.36
N SER A 25 11.52 -9.77 11.87
CA SER A 25 11.45 -8.55 12.65
C SER A 25 10.78 -8.94 13.96
N GLN A 26 11.52 -8.86 15.05
CA GLN A 26 10.98 -8.98 16.39
C GLN A 26 9.68 -8.21 16.39
N ILE A 27 8.57 -8.87 16.76
CA ILE A 27 7.31 -8.18 17.00
C ILE A 27 7.61 -7.27 18.19
N PRO A 28 7.73 -5.94 17.99
CA PRO A 28 8.11 -5.09 19.10
C PRO A 28 6.94 -5.02 20.06
N ASP A 29 7.21 -5.23 21.29
CA ASP A 29 6.52 -4.94 22.59
C ASP A 29 5.02 -4.55 22.55
N GLY A 30 4.19 -5.18 21.71
CA GLY A 30 2.72 -5.00 21.75
C GLY A 30 2.20 -3.61 21.33
N LYS A 31 3.01 -2.78 20.68
CA LYS A 31 2.64 -1.42 20.23
C LYS A 31 2.16 -1.36 18.78
N TYR A 32 2.69 -2.22 17.92
CA TYR A 32 2.33 -2.24 16.50
C TYR A 32 0.96 -2.86 16.26
N ILE A 33 0.32 -2.47 15.17
CA ILE A 33 -0.87 -3.17 14.69
C ILE A 33 -0.50 -4.63 14.41
N GLU A 34 -1.23 -5.55 14.99
CA GLU A 34 -0.97 -6.99 14.90
C GLU A 34 -1.53 -7.57 13.59
N TRP A 35 -0.87 -7.24 12.49
CA TRP A 35 -1.28 -7.66 11.14
C TRP A 35 -1.19 -9.16 10.88
N ARG A 36 -0.36 -9.90 11.63
CA ARG A 36 0.04 -11.26 11.37
C ARG A 36 -0.43 -12.19 12.48
N GLY A 37 -0.80 -13.43 12.10
CA GLY A 37 -1.29 -14.46 13.02
C GLY A 37 -0.31 -15.59 13.31
N GLY A 38 0.87 -15.60 12.65
CA GLY A 38 1.87 -16.66 12.82
C GLY A 38 1.76 -17.81 11.80
N ASN A 39 0.76 -17.82 10.91
CA ASN A 39 0.75 -18.70 9.76
C ASN A 39 1.64 -18.11 8.66
N GLU A 40 2.75 -18.78 8.32
CA GLU A 40 3.76 -18.25 7.39
C GLU A 40 3.19 -17.82 6.01
N MET A 41 2.26 -18.61 5.46
CA MET A 41 1.67 -18.30 4.16
C MET A 41 0.73 -17.11 4.25
N ALA A 42 -0.13 -17.08 5.26
CA ALA A 42 -1.04 -15.95 5.50
C ALA A 42 -0.25 -14.66 5.75
N ASP A 43 0.79 -14.72 6.59
CA ASP A 43 1.66 -13.59 6.91
C ASP A 43 2.40 -13.06 5.68
N ALA A 44 2.92 -13.94 4.81
CA ALA A 44 3.55 -13.56 3.56
C ALA A 44 2.56 -12.83 2.62
N MET A 45 1.32 -13.32 2.55
CA MET A 45 0.25 -12.68 1.77
C MET A 45 -0.12 -11.31 2.34
N VAL A 46 -0.24 -11.17 3.67
CA VAL A 46 -0.49 -9.86 4.32
C VAL A 46 0.60 -8.85 3.99
N LEU A 47 1.87 -9.23 4.09
CA LEU A 47 2.98 -8.33 3.73
C LEU A 47 2.93 -7.89 2.27
N LYS A 48 2.60 -8.82 1.37
CA LYS A 48 2.44 -8.52 -0.05
C LYS A 48 1.24 -7.62 -0.32
N ALA A 49 0.12 -7.88 0.37
CA ALA A 49 -1.07 -7.04 0.32
C ALA A 49 -0.80 -5.62 0.80
N MET A 50 -0.08 -5.46 1.93
CA MET A 50 0.32 -4.14 2.45
C MET A 50 1.18 -3.37 1.45
N PHE A 51 2.15 -4.03 0.80
CA PHE A 51 2.97 -3.42 -0.23
C PHE A 51 2.10 -2.84 -1.37
N TYR A 52 1.20 -3.63 -1.93
CA TYR A 52 0.30 -3.18 -3.00
C TYR A 52 -0.66 -2.10 -2.52
N TYR A 53 -1.23 -2.24 -1.33
CA TYR A 53 -2.14 -1.25 -0.77
C TYR A 53 -1.48 0.11 -0.57
N MET A 54 -0.28 0.13 -0.01
CA MET A 54 0.48 1.37 0.18
C MET A 54 0.86 2.01 -1.16
N ASN A 55 1.13 1.23 -2.19
CA ASN A 55 1.40 1.72 -3.54
C ASN A 55 0.11 1.94 -4.38
N ILE A 56 -1.07 1.94 -3.75
CA ILE A 56 -2.38 2.26 -4.35
C ILE A 56 -2.80 1.27 -5.45
N GLU A 57 -2.26 0.08 -5.44
CA GLU A 57 -2.62 -1.04 -6.32
C GLU A 57 -3.68 -1.91 -5.64
N ARG A 58 -4.89 -1.36 -5.51
CA ARG A 58 -5.94 -1.89 -4.64
C ARG A 58 -6.45 -3.27 -5.05
N GLU A 59 -6.53 -3.56 -6.33
CA GLU A 59 -7.00 -4.85 -6.85
C GLU A 59 -6.04 -5.98 -6.46
N MET A 60 -4.74 -5.70 -6.56
CA MET A 60 -3.70 -6.62 -6.11
C MET A 60 -3.74 -6.79 -4.59
N ALA A 61 -3.83 -5.68 -3.85
CA ALA A 61 -3.93 -5.72 -2.40
C ALA A 61 -5.16 -6.52 -1.93
N TYR A 62 -6.32 -6.28 -2.52
CA TYR A 62 -7.56 -7.00 -2.22
C TYR A 62 -7.39 -8.53 -2.41
N THR A 63 -6.79 -8.92 -3.54
CA THR A 63 -6.55 -10.33 -3.86
C THR A 63 -5.67 -11.01 -2.80
N TYR A 64 -4.59 -10.36 -2.39
CA TYR A 64 -3.68 -10.92 -1.39
C TYR A 64 -4.27 -10.92 0.02
N TYR A 65 -5.01 -9.88 0.44
CA TYR A 65 -5.73 -9.90 1.73
C TYR A 65 -6.81 -10.98 1.75
N LYS A 66 -7.57 -11.15 0.66
CA LYS A 66 -8.54 -12.24 0.55
C LYS A 66 -7.86 -13.61 0.63
N GLY A 67 -6.75 -13.79 -0.11
CA GLY A 67 -5.98 -15.04 -0.07
C GLY A 67 -5.39 -15.33 1.31
N SER A 68 -4.99 -14.32 2.09
CA SER A 68 -4.47 -14.56 3.44
C SER A 68 -5.51 -15.22 4.37
N LEU A 69 -6.80 -14.89 4.19
CA LEU A 69 -7.89 -15.48 4.98
C LEU A 69 -8.19 -16.94 4.64
N GLU A 70 -7.75 -17.45 3.49
CA GLU A 70 -7.85 -18.87 3.16
C GLU A 70 -6.85 -19.71 3.98
N PHE A 71 -5.76 -19.10 4.46
CA PHE A 71 -4.74 -19.74 5.28
C PHE A 71 -4.91 -19.45 6.77
N ASP A 72 -5.44 -18.28 7.12
CA ASP A 72 -5.75 -17.88 8.50
C ASP A 72 -6.95 -16.91 8.52
N SER A 73 -8.13 -17.46 8.79
CA SER A 73 -9.38 -16.70 8.84
C SER A 73 -9.50 -15.80 10.09
N THR A 74 -8.53 -15.84 11.02
CA THR A 74 -8.54 -15.05 12.27
C THR A 74 -7.81 -13.72 12.14
N LEU A 75 -7.26 -13.40 10.99
CA LEU A 75 -6.53 -12.16 10.72
C LEU A 75 -7.48 -10.94 10.70
N PHE A 76 -7.70 -10.30 11.85
CA PHE A 76 -8.56 -9.11 11.93
C PHE A 76 -8.12 -8.00 10.98
N GLY A 77 -6.80 -7.79 10.81
CA GLY A 77 -6.23 -6.78 9.93
C GLY A 77 -6.60 -6.99 8.46
N SER A 78 -6.61 -8.23 7.98
CA SER A 78 -7.08 -8.56 6.62
C SER A 78 -8.57 -8.23 6.45
N HIS A 79 -9.39 -8.51 7.47
CA HIS A 79 -10.80 -8.11 7.46
C HIS A 79 -10.97 -6.58 7.44
N VAL A 80 -10.18 -5.82 8.21
CA VAL A 80 -10.18 -4.34 8.18
C VAL A 80 -9.89 -3.84 6.77
N MET A 81 -8.82 -4.33 6.15
CA MET A 81 -8.39 -3.87 4.83
C MET A 81 -9.39 -4.24 3.74
N LEU A 82 -9.96 -5.44 3.79
CA LEU A 82 -11.02 -5.85 2.86
C LEU A 82 -12.28 -4.98 3.02
N ALA A 83 -12.67 -4.65 4.27
CA ALA A 83 -13.79 -3.74 4.50
C ALA A 83 -13.53 -2.34 3.91
N TRP A 84 -12.33 -1.80 4.05
CA TRP A 84 -11.97 -0.48 3.49
C TRP A 84 -11.95 -0.45 1.96
N MET A 85 -11.58 -1.57 1.34
CA MET A 85 -11.52 -1.68 -0.13
C MET A 85 -12.83 -2.12 -0.77
N SER A 86 -13.76 -2.72 -0.02
CA SER A 86 -15.06 -3.15 -0.54
C SER A 86 -16.04 -1.99 -0.71
N PRO A 87 -16.90 -2.00 -1.73
CA PRO A 87 -18.02 -1.07 -1.83
C PRO A 87 -18.96 -1.23 -0.63
N ALA A 88 -19.78 -0.21 -0.34
CA ALA A 88 -20.80 -0.31 0.69
C ALA A 88 -21.75 -1.48 0.41
N GLY A 89 -22.16 -2.21 1.47
CA GLY A 89 -23.05 -3.36 1.35
C GLY A 89 -22.67 -4.51 2.29
N GLU A 90 -23.24 -5.66 2.03
CA GLU A 90 -23.14 -6.85 2.91
C GLU A 90 -21.69 -7.35 3.08
N ILE A 91 -20.90 -7.35 2.00
CA ILE A 91 -19.50 -7.81 2.05
C ILE A 91 -18.67 -6.91 2.98
N ARG A 92 -18.82 -5.58 2.84
CA ARG A 92 -18.14 -4.62 3.74
C ARG A 92 -18.55 -4.86 5.18
N LYS A 93 -19.86 -4.96 5.42
CA LYS A 93 -20.40 -5.18 6.77
C LYS A 93 -19.88 -6.48 7.38
N MET A 94 -19.91 -7.57 6.64
CA MET A 94 -19.38 -8.87 7.09
C MET A 94 -17.93 -8.76 7.54
N HIS A 95 -17.07 -8.08 6.78
CA HIS A 95 -15.68 -7.89 7.14
C HIS A 95 -15.51 -6.95 8.36
N GLN A 96 -16.34 -5.89 8.49
CA GLN A 96 -16.33 -5.04 9.68
C GLN A 96 -16.71 -5.81 10.93
N ASP A 97 -17.77 -6.62 10.88
CA ASP A 97 -18.24 -7.40 12.01
C ASP A 97 -17.19 -8.44 12.43
N LYS A 98 -16.54 -9.10 11.46
CA LYS A 98 -15.43 -10.03 11.74
C LYS A 98 -14.22 -9.33 12.35
N ALA A 99 -13.83 -8.18 11.86
CA ALA A 99 -12.73 -7.42 12.46
C ALA A 99 -13.02 -7.04 13.92
N ARG A 100 -14.26 -6.59 14.23
CA ARG A 100 -14.69 -6.28 15.62
C ARG A 100 -14.71 -7.50 16.53
N GLU A 101 -15.10 -8.67 15.99
CA GLU A 101 -15.09 -9.93 16.74
C GLU A 101 -13.67 -10.34 17.12
N LEU A 102 -12.75 -10.28 16.14
CA LEU A 102 -11.41 -10.83 16.25
C LEU A 102 -10.42 -9.94 17.01
N VAL A 103 -10.63 -8.62 17.03
CA VAL A 103 -9.66 -7.67 17.61
C VAL A 103 -9.70 -7.59 19.15
N LYS A 104 -10.64 -8.26 19.81
CA LYS A 104 -10.95 -8.07 21.26
C LYS A 104 -9.74 -8.27 22.16
N ASP A 105 -8.92 -9.26 21.87
CA ASP A 105 -7.76 -9.64 22.69
C ASP A 105 -6.44 -9.03 22.16
N ASN A 106 -6.50 -8.23 21.09
CA ASN A 106 -5.35 -7.55 20.50
C ASN A 106 -4.96 -6.28 21.28
N ASN A 107 -3.79 -5.73 20.95
CA ASN A 107 -3.28 -4.50 21.55
C ASN A 107 -4.12 -3.26 21.22
N GLU A 108 -3.79 -2.13 21.85
CA GLU A 108 -4.54 -0.88 21.74
C GLU A 108 -4.52 -0.33 20.28
N ASN A 109 -3.36 -0.36 19.60
CA ASN A 109 -3.29 0.11 18.22
C ASN A 109 -4.15 -0.73 17.26
N SER A 110 -4.24 -2.03 17.48
CA SER A 110 -5.13 -2.92 16.72
C SER A 110 -6.60 -2.58 16.95
N LYS A 111 -6.99 -2.30 18.20
CA LYS A 111 -8.36 -1.86 18.57
C LYS A 111 -8.69 -0.49 17.99
N LEU A 112 -7.77 0.46 18.06
CA LEU A 112 -7.92 1.78 17.45
C LEU A 112 -8.09 1.69 15.93
N LEU A 113 -7.40 0.77 15.24
CA LEU A 113 -7.60 0.56 13.81
C LEU A 113 -9.03 0.11 13.48
N VAL A 114 -9.61 -0.77 14.28
CA VAL A 114 -10.98 -1.25 14.07
C VAL A 114 -12.01 -0.17 14.41
N SER A 115 -11.73 0.74 15.37
CA SER A 115 -12.64 1.82 15.76
C SER A 115 -12.93 2.85 14.65
N PHE A 116 -12.15 2.86 13.56
CA PHE A 116 -12.48 3.65 12.36
C PHE A 116 -13.84 3.30 11.77
N PHE A 117 -14.34 2.09 12.00
CA PHE A 117 -15.66 1.67 11.54
C PHE A 117 -16.83 2.32 12.32
N ASP A 118 -16.54 2.98 13.44
CA ASP A 118 -17.52 3.66 14.27
C ASP A 118 -17.67 5.14 13.89
N ILE A 119 -16.89 5.62 12.91
CA ILE A 119 -17.03 6.95 12.35
C ILE A 119 -18.19 6.93 11.35
N ASP A 120 -19.36 7.34 11.81
CA ASP A 120 -20.58 7.50 10.99
C ASP A 120 -20.72 8.96 10.53
N LEU A 121 -19.78 9.39 9.70
CA LEU A 121 -19.73 10.74 9.14
C LEU A 121 -19.47 10.68 7.63
N PRO A 122 -20.12 11.54 6.83
CA PRO A 122 -19.79 11.67 5.41
C PRO A 122 -18.34 12.12 5.21
N ALA A 123 -17.80 11.84 4.05
CA ALA A 123 -16.45 12.31 3.70
C ALA A 123 -16.39 13.86 3.75
N GLY A 124 -15.44 14.41 4.51
CA GLY A 124 -15.31 15.85 4.72
C GLY A 124 -14.32 16.19 5.84
N GLU A 125 -14.31 17.45 6.25
CA GLU A 125 -13.41 17.94 7.30
C GLU A 125 -13.68 17.29 8.65
N GLU A 126 -14.93 17.16 9.05
CA GLU A 126 -15.31 16.55 10.32
C GLU A 126 -14.89 15.08 10.40
N SER A 127 -15.16 14.31 9.35
CA SER A 127 -14.70 12.92 9.25
C SER A 127 -13.16 12.83 9.27
N ARG A 128 -12.48 13.78 8.63
CA ARG A 128 -11.02 13.85 8.66
C ARG A 128 -10.49 14.15 10.06
N ALA A 129 -11.10 15.11 10.76
CA ALA A 129 -10.73 15.47 12.13
C ALA A 129 -10.88 14.27 13.07
N LYS A 130 -12.01 13.54 13.00
CA LYS A 130 -12.22 12.32 13.78
C LYS A 130 -11.17 11.23 13.47
N ARG A 131 -10.85 11.04 12.18
CA ARG A 131 -9.77 10.12 11.78
C ARG A 131 -8.42 10.57 12.30
N HIS A 132 -8.16 11.88 12.29
CA HIS A 132 -6.90 12.43 12.82
C HIS A 132 -6.76 12.20 14.33
N GLU A 133 -7.84 12.32 15.10
CA GLU A 133 -7.84 12.00 16.55
C GLU A 133 -7.39 10.55 16.80
N ILE A 134 -7.90 9.58 16.02
CA ILE A 134 -7.52 8.17 16.17
C ILE A 134 -6.07 7.96 15.73
N TRP A 135 -5.69 8.48 14.55
CA TRP A 135 -4.31 8.35 14.07
C TRP A 135 -3.30 9.01 14.99
N SER A 136 -3.65 10.13 15.64
CA SER A 136 -2.79 10.80 16.62
C SER A 136 -2.55 9.93 17.84
N LYS A 137 -3.58 9.30 18.39
CA LYS A 137 -3.43 8.34 19.51
C LYS A 137 -2.56 7.15 19.11
N MET A 138 -2.77 6.60 17.92
CA MET A 138 -1.95 5.50 17.42
C MET A 138 -0.48 5.91 17.23
N TYR A 139 -0.25 7.13 16.73
CA TYR A 139 1.09 7.68 16.53
C TYR A 139 1.81 7.98 17.86
N GLU A 140 1.08 8.42 18.90
CA GLU A 140 1.63 8.57 20.27
C GLU A 140 2.10 7.23 20.86
N ILE A 141 1.36 6.14 20.58
CA ILE A 141 1.73 4.78 21.03
C ILE A 141 2.93 4.26 20.21
N GLU A 142 2.93 4.48 18.89
CA GLU A 142 3.90 3.91 17.94
C GLU A 142 4.34 4.93 16.90
N PRO A 143 5.26 5.87 17.25
CA PRO A 143 5.70 6.93 16.34
C PRO A 143 6.57 6.44 15.18
N ASP A 144 7.14 5.24 15.27
CA ASP A 144 7.95 4.64 14.22
C ASP A 144 7.15 3.71 13.28
N GLY A 145 5.86 3.52 13.57
CA GLY A 145 4.95 2.73 12.76
C GLY A 145 4.70 3.38 11.39
N ARG A 146 5.31 2.86 10.32
CA ARG A 146 5.25 3.44 8.97
C ARG A 146 3.84 3.66 8.46
N PHE A 147 2.96 2.68 8.63
CA PHE A 147 1.56 2.77 8.26
C PHE A 147 0.83 3.83 9.09
N ILE A 148 1.03 3.83 10.40
CA ILE A 148 0.42 4.78 11.34
C ILE A 148 0.88 6.20 11.02
N HIS A 149 2.19 6.43 10.90
CA HIS A 149 2.75 7.76 10.62
C HIS A 149 2.27 8.30 9.27
N PHE A 150 2.19 7.46 8.24
CA PHE A 150 1.66 7.88 6.94
C PHE A 150 0.22 8.39 7.03
N TYR A 151 -0.66 7.67 7.70
CA TYR A 151 -2.06 8.10 7.84
C TYR A 151 -2.24 9.24 8.83
N TYR A 152 -1.42 9.33 9.88
CA TYR A 152 -1.34 10.51 10.73
C TYR A 152 -1.02 11.75 9.90
N ALA A 153 0.00 11.68 9.05
CA ALA A 153 0.37 12.77 8.15
C ALA A 153 -0.77 13.15 7.19
N LEU A 154 -1.43 12.16 6.57
CA LEU A 154 -2.52 12.41 5.61
C LEU A 154 -3.76 13.04 6.20
N THR A 155 -3.99 12.90 7.49
CA THR A 155 -5.18 13.41 8.17
C THR A 155 -4.97 14.77 8.82
N LYS A 156 -3.76 15.32 8.81
CA LYS A 156 -3.46 16.70 9.24
C LYS A 156 -4.45 17.70 8.61
N PRO A 157 -4.83 18.78 9.32
CA PRO A 157 -5.87 19.70 8.90
C PRO A 157 -5.64 20.32 7.52
N THR A 158 -4.48 20.92 7.31
CA THR A 158 -4.19 21.65 6.07
C THR A 158 -3.32 20.85 5.09
N PRO A 159 -3.38 21.12 3.79
CA PRO A 159 -2.49 20.50 2.81
C PRO A 159 -1.00 20.76 3.11
N GLU A 160 -0.67 21.94 3.61
CA GLU A 160 0.69 22.34 3.97
C GLU A 160 1.24 21.52 5.14
N GLU A 161 0.43 21.31 6.18
CA GLU A 161 0.79 20.45 7.32
C GLU A 161 0.98 18.99 6.87
N ARG A 162 0.13 18.48 5.96
CA ARG A 162 0.28 17.14 5.38
C ARG A 162 1.58 17.01 4.60
N ILE A 163 1.91 18.00 3.77
CA ILE A 163 3.16 18.02 3.01
C ILE A 163 4.35 18.01 3.98
N SER A 164 4.35 18.90 4.96
CA SER A 164 5.44 19.01 5.93
C SER A 164 5.69 17.69 6.67
N GLU A 165 4.63 17.03 7.15
CA GLU A 165 4.73 15.76 7.87
C GLU A 165 5.16 14.60 6.96
N LEU A 166 4.65 14.57 5.71
CA LEU A 166 5.06 13.58 4.72
C LEU A 166 6.51 13.75 4.29
N GLU A 167 7.03 14.98 4.21
CA GLU A 167 8.45 15.23 3.92
C GLU A 167 9.34 14.73 5.07
N VAL A 168 8.94 14.91 6.33
CA VAL A 168 9.63 14.33 7.49
C VAL A 168 9.64 12.80 7.40
N LEU A 169 8.50 12.20 7.07
CA LEU A 169 8.39 10.74 6.92
C LEU A 169 9.24 10.23 5.75
N LEU A 170 9.26 10.95 4.63
CA LEU A 170 10.07 10.62 3.46
C LEU A 170 11.56 10.56 3.81
N GLU A 171 12.08 11.58 4.49
CA GLU A 171 13.49 11.62 4.91
C GLU A 171 13.86 10.44 5.82
N LYS A 172 12.95 10.04 6.73
CA LYS A 172 13.14 8.86 7.59
C LYS A 172 13.20 7.56 6.77
N GLN A 173 12.39 7.45 5.70
CA GLN A 173 12.21 6.20 4.97
C GLN A 173 13.09 6.05 3.72
N LYS A 174 13.58 7.14 3.16
CA LYS A 174 14.33 7.15 1.90
C LYS A 174 15.62 6.31 1.93
N ASN A 175 16.25 6.23 3.09
CA ASN A 175 17.49 5.49 3.31
C ASN A 175 17.27 4.10 3.94
N ASP A 176 16.02 3.73 4.18
CA ASP A 176 15.67 2.46 4.82
C ASP A 176 15.19 1.45 3.76
N LYS A 177 15.83 0.27 3.74
CA LYS A 177 15.50 -0.83 2.82
C LYS A 177 14.27 -1.64 3.29
N HIS A 178 13.27 -0.97 3.84
CA HIS A 178 12.06 -1.64 4.25
C HIS A 178 11.24 -2.10 3.03
N PHE A 179 10.53 -3.25 3.16
CA PHE A 179 9.78 -3.85 2.04
C PHE A 179 8.67 -2.97 1.47
N LEU A 180 8.09 -2.06 2.26
CA LEU A 180 7.08 -1.11 1.78
C LEU A 180 7.66 -0.02 0.87
N GLY A 181 8.97 0.22 0.91
CA GLY A 181 9.57 1.36 0.22
C GLY A 181 8.97 2.69 0.71
N TYR A 182 9.04 3.71 -0.14
CA TYR A 182 8.52 5.06 0.14
C TYR A 182 7.72 5.66 -1.05
N GLY A 183 7.43 4.88 -2.07
CA GLY A 183 6.71 5.31 -3.27
C GLY A 183 5.35 5.93 -2.96
N HIS A 184 4.62 5.38 -2.01
CA HIS A 184 3.33 5.89 -1.54
C HIS A 184 3.41 7.32 -0.96
N ILE A 185 4.52 7.67 -0.29
CA ILE A 185 4.75 9.00 0.26
C ILE A 185 4.98 10.00 -0.88
N ILE A 186 5.86 9.64 -1.80
CA ILE A 186 6.18 10.45 -2.98
C ILE A 186 4.93 10.70 -3.82
N ASN A 187 4.15 9.65 -4.08
CA ASN A 187 2.91 9.78 -4.81
C ASN A 187 1.97 10.79 -4.16
N ARG A 188 1.77 10.69 -2.85
CA ARG A 188 0.90 11.62 -2.12
C ARG A 188 1.43 13.04 -2.13
N LEU A 189 2.75 13.23 -2.01
CA LEU A 189 3.40 14.54 -2.13
C LEU A 189 3.19 15.15 -3.53
N GLY A 190 3.22 14.33 -4.59
CA GLY A 190 2.90 14.75 -5.96
C GLY A 190 1.50 15.36 -6.03
N TYR A 191 0.48 14.62 -5.61
CA TYR A 191 -0.92 15.10 -5.65
C TYR A 191 -1.16 16.34 -4.79
N LEU A 192 -0.60 16.39 -3.58
CA LEU A 192 -0.77 17.55 -2.68
C LEU A 192 -0.10 18.81 -3.25
N ASN A 193 1.11 18.70 -3.80
CA ASN A 193 1.79 19.83 -4.43
C ASN A 193 1.05 20.30 -5.68
N TYR A 194 0.52 19.38 -6.49
CA TYR A 194 -0.30 19.75 -7.64
C TYR A 194 -1.54 20.55 -7.21
N GLY A 195 -2.27 20.07 -6.20
CA GLY A 195 -3.44 20.74 -5.66
C GLY A 195 -3.17 22.16 -5.11
N LEU A 196 -1.92 22.45 -4.72
CA LEU A 196 -1.46 23.79 -4.30
C LEU A 196 -0.89 24.62 -5.47
N GLY A 197 -1.02 24.19 -6.72
CA GLY A 197 -0.48 24.88 -7.89
C GLY A 197 1.05 24.77 -8.06
N LYS A 198 1.72 23.93 -7.26
CA LYS A 198 3.17 23.70 -7.34
C LYS A 198 3.47 22.62 -8.38
N THR A 199 3.05 22.82 -9.64
CA THR A 199 3.01 21.77 -10.65
C THR A 199 4.38 21.20 -11.00
N ALA A 200 5.43 22.04 -11.07
CA ALA A 200 6.80 21.54 -11.28
C ALA A 200 7.30 20.62 -10.16
N LYS A 201 7.00 20.97 -8.88
CA LYS A 201 7.34 20.12 -7.74
C LYS A 201 6.55 18.81 -7.75
N ALA A 202 5.28 18.87 -8.13
CA ALA A 202 4.44 17.69 -8.29
C ALA A 202 5.00 16.74 -9.35
N LYS A 203 5.42 17.27 -10.50
CA LYS A 203 6.04 16.47 -11.56
C LYS A 203 7.30 15.76 -11.09
N ASN A 204 8.19 16.45 -10.37
CA ASN A 204 9.40 15.83 -9.83
C ASN A 204 9.07 14.64 -8.91
N TYR A 205 8.03 14.74 -8.07
CA TYR A 205 7.60 13.62 -7.25
C TYR A 205 7.03 12.45 -8.08
N PHE A 206 6.26 12.71 -9.13
CA PHE A 206 5.76 11.63 -10.00
C PHE A 206 6.88 10.98 -10.81
N ASP A 207 7.88 11.75 -11.28
CA ASP A 207 9.08 11.21 -11.92
C ASP A 207 9.87 10.31 -10.94
N GLU A 208 10.07 10.76 -9.70
CA GLU A 208 10.73 9.97 -8.65
C GLU A 208 9.91 8.70 -8.33
N TYR A 209 8.58 8.77 -8.32
CA TYR A 209 7.73 7.61 -8.08
C TYR A 209 7.91 6.54 -9.16
N ILE A 210 7.97 6.93 -10.43
CA ILE A 210 8.29 6.01 -11.53
C ILE A 210 9.70 5.40 -11.33
N ALA A 211 10.68 6.21 -10.92
CA ALA A 211 12.05 5.74 -10.73
C ALA A 211 12.18 4.71 -9.62
N VAL A 212 11.45 4.86 -8.50
CA VAL A 212 11.54 3.96 -7.35
C VAL A 212 10.59 2.76 -7.42
N TYR A 213 9.56 2.82 -8.27
CA TYR A 213 8.57 1.74 -8.44
C TYR A 213 8.17 1.55 -9.90
N SER A 214 9.14 1.33 -10.78
CA SER A 214 8.93 1.20 -12.23
C SER A 214 8.09 -0.01 -12.66
N ASP A 215 8.02 -1.05 -11.84
CA ASP A 215 7.26 -2.27 -12.13
C ASP A 215 5.77 -2.15 -11.79
N GLY A 216 5.40 -1.18 -10.95
CA GLY A 216 4.02 -0.91 -10.59
C GLY A 216 3.24 -0.21 -11.70
N TYR A 217 1.93 -0.39 -11.72
CA TYR A 217 1.07 0.32 -12.65
C TYR A 217 0.71 1.74 -12.17
N ASN A 218 0.61 1.93 -10.85
CA ASN A 218 0.15 3.20 -10.26
C ASN A 218 1.08 4.40 -10.52
N PRO A 219 2.43 4.28 -10.56
CA PRO A 219 3.29 5.41 -10.92
C PRO A 219 2.97 6.01 -12.29
N TYR A 220 2.63 5.15 -13.25
CA TYR A 220 2.27 5.59 -14.61
C TYR A 220 0.86 6.15 -14.68
N ASP A 221 -0.08 5.59 -13.90
CA ASP A 221 -1.43 6.14 -13.75
C ASP A 221 -1.38 7.57 -13.19
N SER A 222 -0.59 7.79 -12.12
CA SER A 222 -0.41 9.10 -11.49
C SER A 222 0.27 10.13 -12.43
N MET A 223 1.23 9.69 -13.23
CA MET A 223 1.82 10.58 -14.26
C MET A 223 0.83 10.87 -15.39
N GLY A 224 -0.04 9.90 -15.71
CA GLY A 224 -1.18 10.11 -16.63
C GLY A 224 -2.12 11.20 -16.13
N ASP A 225 -2.47 11.17 -14.81
CA ASP A 225 -3.27 12.23 -14.16
C ASP A 225 -2.59 13.60 -14.27
N TYR A 226 -1.28 13.66 -14.00
CA TYR A 226 -0.52 14.91 -14.08
C TYR A 226 -0.69 15.54 -15.47
N TYR A 227 -0.39 14.81 -16.56
CA TYR A 227 -0.49 15.33 -17.91
C TYR A 227 -1.94 15.58 -18.35
N PHE A 228 -2.92 14.84 -17.81
CA PHE A 228 -4.34 15.11 -18.02
C PHE A 228 -4.72 16.50 -17.51
N TRP A 229 -4.27 16.87 -16.32
CA TRP A 229 -4.53 18.17 -15.71
C TRP A 229 -3.78 19.30 -16.42
N GLU A 230 -2.57 19.04 -16.93
CA GLU A 230 -1.81 19.97 -17.77
C GLU A 230 -2.38 20.07 -19.20
N LYS A 231 -3.44 19.31 -19.52
CA LYS A 231 -4.09 19.22 -20.83
C LYS A 231 -3.18 18.72 -21.97
N ASP A 232 -2.09 18.06 -21.62
CA ASP A 232 -1.28 17.31 -22.58
C ASP A 232 -1.85 15.89 -22.74
N TYR A 233 -2.92 15.80 -23.51
CA TYR A 233 -3.68 14.57 -23.70
C TYR A 233 -2.89 13.46 -24.41
N ASP A 234 -1.89 13.81 -25.21
CA ASP A 234 -1.02 12.82 -25.87
C ASP A 234 -0.11 12.13 -24.87
N LEU A 235 0.60 12.89 -24.05
CA LEU A 235 1.41 12.34 -22.98
C LEU A 235 0.56 11.62 -21.94
N SER A 236 -0.57 12.20 -21.55
CA SER A 236 -1.51 11.58 -20.60
C SER A 236 -1.94 10.18 -21.07
N SER A 237 -2.44 10.07 -22.32
CA SER A 237 -2.83 8.80 -22.91
C SER A 237 -1.68 7.80 -22.97
N SER A 238 -0.46 8.27 -23.29
CA SER A 238 0.73 7.44 -23.33
C SER A 238 1.04 6.84 -21.95
N PHE A 239 0.96 7.62 -20.87
CA PHE A 239 1.22 7.15 -19.52
C PHE A 239 0.14 6.20 -19.00
N TYR A 240 -1.14 6.46 -19.25
CA TYR A 240 -2.20 5.50 -18.91
C TYR A 240 -2.05 4.17 -19.67
N LYS A 241 -1.62 4.20 -20.93
CA LYS A 241 -1.30 2.96 -21.69
C LYS A 241 -0.14 2.20 -21.05
N LYS A 242 0.92 2.89 -20.59
CA LYS A 242 2.01 2.24 -19.83
C LYS A 242 1.53 1.63 -18.53
N SER A 243 0.56 2.24 -17.83
CA SER A 243 -0.10 1.66 -16.68
C SER A 243 -0.82 0.36 -17.07
N LEU A 244 -1.57 0.36 -18.18
CA LEU A 244 -2.29 -0.83 -18.69
C LEU A 244 -1.37 -1.95 -19.18
N GLU A 245 -0.16 -1.63 -19.66
CA GLU A 245 0.86 -2.64 -20.00
C GLU A 245 1.29 -3.45 -18.75
N ARG A 246 1.26 -2.84 -17.56
CA ARG A 246 1.61 -3.48 -16.28
C ARG A 246 0.43 -4.18 -15.65
N TYR A 247 -0.74 -3.57 -15.72
CA TYR A 247 -1.99 -4.13 -15.22
C TYR A 247 -3.16 -3.80 -16.17
N PRO A 248 -3.50 -4.70 -17.10
CA PRO A 248 -4.59 -4.49 -18.07
C PRO A 248 -5.96 -4.24 -17.43
N GLY A 249 -6.15 -4.64 -16.17
CA GLY A 249 -7.38 -4.45 -15.40
C GLY A 249 -7.50 -3.11 -14.67
N ASN A 250 -6.58 -2.15 -14.86
CA ASN A 250 -6.70 -0.83 -14.25
C ASN A 250 -7.87 -0.04 -14.86
N VAL A 251 -9.02 -0.09 -14.21
CA VAL A 251 -10.27 0.55 -14.66
C VAL A 251 -10.12 2.06 -14.77
N THR A 252 -9.33 2.69 -13.90
CA THR A 252 -9.05 4.13 -13.96
C THR A 252 -8.37 4.48 -15.28
N SER A 253 -7.26 3.84 -15.60
CA SER A 253 -6.54 4.07 -16.85
C SER A 253 -7.37 3.72 -18.09
N ILE A 254 -8.18 2.65 -18.05
CA ILE A 254 -9.10 2.30 -19.16
C ILE A 254 -10.07 3.47 -19.44
N ASN A 255 -10.74 3.96 -18.40
CA ASN A 255 -11.71 5.04 -18.53
C ASN A 255 -11.05 6.35 -18.99
N LYS A 256 -9.86 6.66 -18.48
CA LYS A 256 -9.11 7.86 -18.85
C LYS A 256 -8.64 7.84 -20.31
N VAL A 257 -8.15 6.71 -20.80
CA VAL A 257 -7.80 6.57 -22.23
C VAL A 257 -9.02 6.79 -23.12
N LYS A 258 -10.19 6.27 -22.74
CA LYS A 258 -11.44 6.48 -23.45
C LYS A 258 -11.85 7.96 -23.41
N GLU A 259 -11.89 8.59 -22.23
CA GLU A 259 -12.21 10.01 -22.04
C GLU A 259 -11.32 10.91 -22.92
N ILE A 260 -10.01 10.66 -22.94
CA ILE A 260 -9.07 11.42 -23.78
C ILE A 260 -9.38 11.24 -25.27
N SER A 261 -9.75 10.03 -25.70
CA SER A 261 -10.09 9.78 -27.11
C SER A 261 -11.34 10.55 -27.55
N GLU A 262 -12.32 10.71 -26.66
CA GLU A 262 -13.53 11.49 -26.89
C GLU A 262 -13.21 12.98 -26.96
N LEU A 263 -12.41 13.51 -26.00
CA LEU A 263 -11.98 14.92 -25.99
C LEU A 263 -11.15 15.33 -27.22
N LYS A 264 -10.47 14.41 -27.89
CA LYS A 264 -9.69 14.69 -29.11
C LYS A 264 -10.50 14.59 -30.38
N ALA A 265 -11.71 14.06 -30.32
CA ALA A 265 -12.61 13.94 -31.48
C ALA A 265 -13.53 15.15 -31.61
N GLU A 266 -13.66 15.98 -30.57
CA GLU A 266 -14.37 17.28 -30.56
C GLU A 266 -13.47 18.41 -31.08
#